data_bfaf4ee0c6303e0222b066d3341815ca
#
_entry.id   bfaf4ee0c6303e0222b066d3341815ca
#
_cell.length_a   1.000
_cell.length_b   1.000
_cell.length_c   1.000
_cell.angle_alpha   90.00
_cell.angle_beta   90.00
_cell.angle_gamma   90.00
#
_symmetry.space_group_name_H-M   'P 1'
#
loop_
_entity.id
_entity.type
_entity.pdbx_description
1 polymer ?
#
loop_
_entity_poly.entity_id
_entity_poly.type
_entity_poly.pdbx_seq_one_letter_code
_entity_poly.pdbx_strand_id
1 'polypeptide(L)'
;MSYEPLESCGGGYRYKDENGKKVIRPEAYTYWNYLGACYWAMDASMMKDMAQATGRPVDKYVSMEKEARNYLRTTFLNADGTFKADILNTMQTPALFALKNHLVEGEAKANMIARLRKNFEEHGNCLQTGFLGTSILMPTLTENGMVD
;
A
#
# COMPACT_ATOMS: atom_id res chain seq x y z
N MET A 1 -14.62 5.51 16.10
CA MET A 1 -13.78 4.63 15.30
C MET A 1 -13.25 5.42 14.12
N SER A 2 -11.99 5.73 14.12
CA SER A 2 -11.31 6.32 12.97
C SER A 2 -10.74 5.17 12.15
N TYR A 3 -11.20 4.98 10.96
CA TYR A 3 -10.60 4.11 9.95
C TYR A 3 -10.02 4.99 8.86
N GLU A 4 -9.11 4.46 8.09
CA GLU A 4 -8.46 5.21 7.03
C GLU A 4 -9.52 5.75 6.05
N PRO A 5 -9.67 7.08 5.95
CA PRO A 5 -10.86 7.66 5.32
C PRO A 5 -10.95 7.41 3.82
N LEU A 6 -9.81 7.09 3.17
CA LEU A 6 -9.75 6.89 1.73
C LEU A 6 -10.03 5.44 1.30
N GLU A 7 -9.93 4.49 2.22
CA GLU A 7 -10.17 3.06 1.96
C GLU A 7 -11.62 2.65 2.23
N SER A 8 -12.35 3.45 2.98
CA SER A 8 -13.64 3.04 3.49
C SER A 8 -14.75 3.13 2.45
N CYS A 9 -15.62 2.13 2.45
CA CYS A 9 -16.91 2.17 1.79
C CYS A 9 -17.84 3.26 2.37
N GLY A 10 -17.49 3.85 3.50
CA GLY A 10 -18.25 4.88 4.22
C GLY A 10 -18.16 6.29 3.63
N GLY A 11 -17.45 6.49 2.54
CA GLY A 11 -17.44 7.77 1.82
C GLY A 11 -16.51 8.84 2.39
N GLY A 12 -15.52 8.47 3.21
CA GLY A 12 -14.51 9.41 3.75
C GLY A 12 -13.65 10.10 2.67
N TYR A 13 -13.68 9.59 1.45
CA TYR A 13 -13.04 10.21 0.29
C TYR A 13 -13.85 11.35 -0.34
N ARG A 14 -15.03 11.67 0.18
CA ARG A 14 -15.88 12.76 -0.30
C ARG A 14 -15.99 13.86 0.74
N TYR A 15 -16.07 15.10 0.26
CA TYR A 15 -16.40 16.26 1.07
C TYR A 15 -17.43 17.13 0.35
N LYS A 16 -18.04 18.08 1.06
CA LYS A 16 -18.89 19.09 0.42
C LYS A 16 -18.01 20.29 0.07
N ASP A 17 -18.07 20.73 -1.19
CA ASP A 17 -17.46 21.98 -1.63
C ASP A 17 -18.20 23.21 -1.07
N GLU A 18 -17.73 24.39 -1.44
CA GLU A 18 -18.30 25.68 -1.02
C GLU A 18 -19.78 25.84 -1.40
N ASN A 19 -20.23 25.12 -2.43
CA ASN A 19 -21.61 25.13 -2.93
C ASN A 19 -22.44 23.97 -2.34
N GLY A 20 -21.91 23.22 -1.39
CA GLY A 20 -22.55 22.07 -0.77
C GLY A 20 -22.61 20.80 -1.64
N LYS A 21 -21.94 20.79 -2.80
CA LYS A 21 -21.86 19.64 -3.70
C LYS A 21 -20.85 18.62 -3.16
N LYS A 22 -21.23 17.35 -3.19
CA LYS A 22 -20.30 16.25 -2.84
C LYS A 22 -19.26 16.09 -3.95
N VAL A 23 -18.01 16.28 -3.61
CA VAL A 23 -16.84 16.12 -4.48
C VAL A 23 -15.85 15.11 -3.89
N ILE A 24 -15.04 14.51 -4.73
CA ILE A 24 -14.01 13.55 -4.31
C ILE A 24 -12.77 14.33 -3.88
N ARG A 25 -12.17 13.94 -2.75
CA ARG A 25 -10.90 14.51 -2.29
C ARG A 25 -9.80 14.22 -3.31
N PRO A 26 -8.98 15.20 -3.70
CA PRO A 26 -7.86 14.97 -4.62
C PRO A 26 -6.91 13.86 -4.16
N GLU A 27 -6.69 13.77 -2.86
CA GLU A 27 -5.83 12.76 -2.23
C GLU A 27 -6.34 11.33 -2.46
N ALA A 28 -7.65 11.15 -2.65
CA ALA A 28 -8.24 9.85 -2.95
C ALA A 28 -7.74 9.28 -4.27
N TYR A 29 -7.53 10.13 -5.28
CA TYR A 29 -6.99 9.68 -6.56
C TYR A 29 -5.55 9.20 -6.43
N THR A 30 -4.73 9.89 -5.64
CA THR A 30 -3.36 9.46 -5.35
C THR A 30 -3.35 8.11 -4.66
N TYR A 31 -4.21 7.92 -3.66
CA TYR A 31 -4.34 6.67 -2.94
C TYR A 31 -4.82 5.52 -3.84
N TRP A 32 -5.85 5.74 -4.65
CA TRP A 32 -6.37 4.71 -5.56
C TRP A 32 -5.40 4.34 -6.66
N ASN A 33 -4.67 5.31 -7.22
CA ASN A 33 -3.60 5.05 -8.19
C ASN A 33 -2.48 4.22 -7.56
N TYR A 34 -2.08 4.54 -6.34
CA TYR A 34 -1.10 3.77 -5.59
C TYR A 34 -1.57 2.33 -5.38
N LEU A 35 -2.78 2.14 -4.84
CA LEU A 35 -3.33 0.79 -4.61
C LEU A 35 -3.50 0.00 -5.90
N GLY A 36 -4.02 0.62 -6.95
CA GLY A 36 -4.16 -0.03 -8.27
C GLY A 36 -2.82 -0.54 -8.80
N ALA A 37 -1.76 0.25 -8.67
CA ALA A 37 -0.42 -0.16 -9.05
C ALA A 37 0.14 -1.27 -8.15
N CYS A 38 -0.18 -1.26 -6.84
CA CYS A 38 0.19 -2.34 -5.93
C CYS A 38 -0.48 -3.67 -6.31
N TYR A 39 -1.77 -3.64 -6.64
CA TYR A 39 -2.46 -4.83 -7.14
C TYR A 39 -1.90 -5.31 -8.46
N TRP A 40 -1.57 -4.41 -9.39
CA TRP A 40 -0.90 -4.79 -10.63
C TRP A 40 0.41 -5.55 -10.38
N ALA A 41 1.25 -5.08 -9.45
CA ALA A 41 2.47 -5.78 -9.08
C ALA A 41 2.20 -7.15 -8.44
N MET A 42 1.20 -7.25 -7.56
CA MET A 42 0.80 -8.51 -6.92
C MET A 42 0.25 -9.51 -7.94
N ASP A 43 -0.63 -9.07 -8.84
CA ASP A 43 -1.22 -9.91 -9.88
C ASP A 43 -0.13 -10.44 -10.83
N ALA A 44 0.82 -9.60 -11.23
CA ALA A 44 1.95 -10.01 -12.05
C ALA A 44 2.83 -11.06 -11.35
N SER A 45 3.07 -10.89 -10.04
CA SER A 45 3.79 -11.87 -9.22
C SER A 45 3.05 -13.19 -9.12
N MET A 46 1.76 -13.17 -8.84
CA MET A 46 0.92 -14.39 -8.78
C MET A 46 0.87 -15.12 -10.14
N MET A 47 0.70 -14.37 -11.22
CA MET A 47 0.70 -14.95 -12.58
C MET A 47 2.04 -15.57 -12.94
N LYS A 48 3.17 -14.98 -12.51
CA LYS A 48 4.50 -15.56 -12.65
C LYS A 48 4.59 -16.91 -11.93
N ASP A 49 4.17 -16.96 -10.68
CA ASP A 49 4.22 -18.17 -9.86
C ASP A 49 3.33 -19.28 -10.43
N MET A 50 2.11 -18.93 -10.90
CA MET A 50 1.20 -19.86 -11.58
C MET A 50 1.78 -20.38 -12.90
N ALA A 51 2.40 -19.52 -13.70
CA ALA A 51 3.05 -19.92 -14.94
C ALA A 51 4.21 -20.87 -14.66
N GLN A 52 5.04 -20.57 -13.67
CA GLN A 52 6.14 -21.43 -13.23
C GLN A 52 5.63 -22.80 -12.76
N ALA A 53 4.61 -22.85 -11.91
CA ALA A 53 4.02 -24.08 -11.39
C ALA A 53 3.40 -24.95 -12.50
N THR A 54 2.96 -24.35 -13.60
CA THR A 54 2.31 -25.05 -14.73
C THR A 54 3.28 -25.28 -15.91
N GLY A 55 4.58 -25.00 -15.76
CA GLY A 55 5.59 -25.15 -16.81
C GLY A 55 5.39 -24.23 -18.02
N ARG A 56 4.72 -23.09 -17.83
CA ARG A 56 4.50 -22.08 -18.87
C ARG A 56 5.59 -21.00 -18.86
N PRO A 57 5.82 -20.28 -19.97
CA PRO A 57 6.76 -19.18 -20.02
C PRO A 57 6.44 -18.08 -19.00
N VAL A 58 7.44 -17.65 -18.24
CA VAL A 58 7.29 -16.66 -17.13
C VAL A 58 7.75 -15.25 -17.52
N ASP A 59 8.53 -15.09 -18.58
CA ASP A 59 9.25 -13.86 -18.93
C ASP A 59 8.34 -12.63 -18.98
N LYS A 60 7.15 -12.79 -19.56
CA LYS A 60 6.15 -11.72 -19.62
C LYS A 60 5.77 -11.21 -18.22
N TYR A 61 5.52 -12.12 -17.29
CA TYR A 61 5.07 -11.77 -15.94
C TYR A 61 6.22 -11.22 -15.09
N VAL A 62 7.44 -11.73 -15.30
CA VAL A 62 8.65 -11.17 -14.68
C VAL A 62 8.85 -9.72 -15.12
N SER A 63 8.69 -9.43 -16.42
CA SER A 63 8.79 -8.06 -16.95
C SER A 63 7.71 -7.15 -16.39
N MET A 64 6.45 -7.62 -16.34
CA MET A 64 5.32 -6.86 -15.79
C MET A 64 5.50 -6.56 -14.30
N GLU A 65 5.93 -7.54 -13.50
CA GLU A 65 6.20 -7.37 -12.07
C GLU A 65 7.30 -6.31 -11.84
N LYS A 66 8.40 -6.41 -12.59
CA LYS A 66 9.52 -5.46 -12.52
C LYS A 66 9.08 -4.05 -12.89
N GLU A 67 8.30 -3.90 -13.95
CA GLU A 67 7.78 -2.62 -14.43
C GLU A 67 6.84 -1.99 -13.39
N ALA A 68 5.89 -2.75 -12.86
CA ALA A 68 4.97 -2.30 -11.84
C ALA A 68 5.68 -1.85 -10.56
N ARG A 69 6.64 -2.65 -10.07
CA ARG A 69 7.45 -2.27 -8.90
C ARG A 69 8.31 -1.04 -9.14
N ASN A 70 8.91 -0.92 -10.34
CA ASN A 70 9.69 0.26 -10.69
C ASN A 70 8.80 1.52 -10.73
N TYR A 71 7.62 1.42 -11.35
CA TYR A 71 6.65 2.50 -11.35
C TYR A 71 6.27 2.94 -9.93
N LEU A 72 5.96 1.99 -9.04
CA LEU A 72 5.64 2.26 -7.65
C LEU A 72 6.77 2.98 -6.91
N ARG A 73 8.01 2.50 -7.05
CA ARG A 73 9.19 3.12 -6.42
C ARG A 73 9.44 4.53 -6.93
N THR A 74 9.44 4.71 -8.25
CA THR A 74 9.78 6.00 -8.85
C THR A 74 8.69 7.05 -8.69
N THR A 75 7.42 6.64 -8.67
CA THR A 75 6.27 7.56 -8.60
C THR A 75 5.93 7.93 -7.16
N PHE A 76 5.95 6.96 -6.24
CA PHE A 76 5.36 7.15 -4.90
C PHE A 76 6.35 7.18 -3.76
N LEU A 77 7.59 6.68 -3.92
CA LEU A 77 8.54 6.55 -2.82
C LEU A 77 9.75 7.48 -2.97
N ASN A 78 10.23 7.94 -1.84
CA ASN A 78 11.54 8.55 -1.66
C ASN A 78 12.59 7.48 -1.31
N ALA A 79 13.87 7.83 -1.41
CA ALA A 79 14.97 6.91 -1.14
C ALA A 79 15.01 6.39 0.32
N ASP A 80 14.50 7.18 1.27
CA ASP A 80 14.44 6.84 2.69
C ASP A 80 13.24 5.95 3.08
N GLY A 81 12.41 5.56 2.10
CA GLY A 81 11.20 4.77 2.29
C GLY A 81 9.97 5.59 2.71
N THR A 82 10.03 6.93 2.72
CA THR A 82 8.83 7.76 2.85
C THR A 82 8.05 7.83 1.54
N PHE A 83 6.74 8.08 1.63
CA PHE A 83 5.95 8.40 0.45
C PHE A 83 6.10 9.87 0.08
N LYS A 84 6.13 10.15 -1.23
CA LYS A 84 6.18 11.52 -1.76
C LYS A 84 4.91 12.31 -1.47
N ALA A 85 3.77 11.62 -1.41
CA ALA A 85 2.49 12.22 -1.05
C ALA A 85 2.26 12.05 0.46
N ASP A 86 2.15 13.15 1.19
CA ASP A 86 2.03 13.16 2.66
C ASP A 86 0.88 12.30 3.18
N ILE A 87 -0.26 12.29 2.49
CA ILE A 87 -1.42 11.49 2.89
C ILE A 87 -1.09 10.00 3.02
N LEU A 88 -0.21 9.47 2.16
CA LEU A 88 0.18 8.05 2.21
C LEU A 88 1.08 7.74 3.42
N ASN A 89 1.76 8.75 3.98
CA ASN A 89 2.58 8.61 5.18
C ASN A 89 1.77 8.56 6.47
N THR A 90 0.52 9.04 6.45
CA THR A 90 -0.36 9.10 7.63
C THR A 90 -1.19 7.83 7.83
N MET A 91 -1.20 6.94 6.83
CA MET A 91 -2.06 5.76 6.77
C MET A 91 -1.25 4.47 6.95
N GLN A 92 -1.88 3.43 7.52
CA GLN A 92 -1.27 2.10 7.70
C GLN A 92 -1.24 1.31 6.38
N THR A 93 -2.33 1.31 5.64
CA THR A 93 -2.50 0.52 4.41
C THR A 93 -1.41 0.75 3.36
N PRO A 94 -0.98 1.99 3.03
CA PRO A 94 0.10 2.18 2.06
C PRO A 94 1.41 1.52 2.46
N ALA A 95 1.80 1.59 3.73
CA ALA A 95 3.02 0.95 4.22
C ALA A 95 2.93 -0.58 4.14
N LEU A 96 1.77 -1.16 4.47
CA LEU A 96 1.53 -2.60 4.35
C LEU A 96 1.68 -3.07 2.89
N PHE A 97 1.08 -2.36 1.94
CA PHE A 97 1.22 -2.68 0.51
C PHE A 97 2.65 -2.49 -0.01
N ALA A 98 3.39 -1.49 0.48
CA ALA A 98 4.79 -1.31 0.11
C ALA A 98 5.67 -2.48 0.61
N LEU A 99 5.46 -2.92 1.84
CA LEU A 99 6.16 -4.08 2.42
C LEU A 99 5.78 -5.37 1.70
N LYS A 100 4.49 -5.60 1.44
CA LYS A 100 3.98 -6.79 0.73
C LYS A 100 4.52 -6.90 -0.69
N ASN A 101 4.67 -5.79 -1.38
CA ASN A 101 5.23 -5.74 -2.74
C ASN A 101 6.77 -5.66 -2.76
N HIS A 102 7.45 -5.71 -1.62
CA HIS A 102 8.92 -5.60 -1.51
C HIS A 102 9.46 -4.33 -2.21
N LEU A 103 8.80 -3.18 -2.00
CA LEU A 103 9.17 -1.92 -2.64
C LEU A 103 10.38 -1.26 -1.98
N VAL A 104 10.64 -1.58 -0.72
CA VAL A 104 11.73 -1.01 0.09
C VAL A 104 12.61 -2.12 0.65
N GLU A 105 13.92 -1.83 0.77
CA GLU A 105 14.94 -2.73 1.27
C GLU A 105 15.88 -2.01 2.23
N GLY A 106 16.69 -2.75 2.99
CA GLY A 106 17.70 -2.20 3.88
C GLY A 106 17.16 -1.15 4.86
N GLU A 107 17.81 0.01 4.92
CA GLU A 107 17.45 1.09 5.83
C GLU A 107 16.07 1.68 5.54
N ALA A 108 15.70 1.84 4.27
CA ALA A 108 14.38 2.34 3.89
C ALA A 108 13.24 1.43 4.38
N LYS A 109 13.46 0.11 4.37
CA LYS A 109 12.53 -0.86 4.94
C LYS A 109 12.43 -0.73 6.46
N ALA A 110 13.57 -0.62 7.13
CA ALA A 110 13.60 -0.41 8.58
C ALA A 110 12.87 0.87 9.00
N ASN A 111 13.09 1.96 8.27
CA ASN A 111 12.41 3.23 8.49
C ASN A 111 10.89 3.12 8.29
N MET A 112 10.45 2.41 7.25
CA MET A 112 9.02 2.17 7.00
C MET A 112 8.37 1.36 8.11
N ILE A 113 9.02 0.29 8.57
CA ILE A 113 8.54 -0.54 9.70
C ILE A 113 8.47 0.29 10.98
N ALA A 114 9.51 1.09 11.29
CA ALA A 114 9.51 1.95 12.47
C ALA A 114 8.35 2.94 12.47
N ARG A 115 8.05 3.57 11.32
CA ARG A 115 6.92 4.48 11.17
C ARG A 115 5.58 3.76 11.31
N LEU A 116 5.46 2.56 10.76
CA LEU A 116 4.25 1.76 10.88
C LEU A 116 3.99 1.37 12.35
N ARG A 117 5.03 0.94 13.09
CA ARG A 117 4.94 0.68 14.54
C ARG A 117 4.50 1.93 15.32
N LYS A 118 5.14 3.06 15.05
CA LYS A 118 4.76 4.34 15.65
C LYS A 118 3.30 4.71 15.37
N ASN A 119 2.84 4.50 14.15
CA ASN A 119 1.43 4.75 13.80
C ASN A 119 0.47 3.85 14.59
N PHE A 120 0.79 2.57 14.78
CA PHE A 120 0.00 1.70 15.66
C PHE A 120 -0.04 2.21 17.10
N GLU A 121 1.11 2.58 17.67
CA GLU A 121 1.20 3.12 19.04
C GLU A 121 0.37 4.39 19.22
N GLU A 122 0.47 5.35 18.29
CA GLU A 122 -0.29 6.60 18.29
C GLU A 122 -1.81 6.38 18.21
N HIS A 123 -2.24 5.25 17.66
CA HIS A 123 -3.66 4.86 17.58
C HIS A 123 -4.05 3.81 18.65
N GLY A 124 -3.27 3.70 19.74
CA GLY A 124 -3.56 2.77 20.83
C GLY A 124 -3.48 1.30 20.42
N ASN A 125 -2.57 0.96 19.52
CA ASN A 125 -2.42 -0.35 18.91
C ASN A 125 -3.68 -0.85 18.17
N CYS A 126 -4.51 0.10 17.69
CA CYS A 126 -5.69 -0.23 16.92
C CYS A 126 -5.44 -0.16 15.43
N LEU A 127 -6.12 -1.06 14.71
CA LEU A 127 -6.11 -1.06 13.25
C LEU A 127 -6.91 0.14 12.73
N GLN A 128 -6.31 0.86 11.80
CA GLN A 128 -6.94 1.94 11.05
C GLN A 128 -7.23 1.53 9.60
N THR A 129 -6.78 0.32 9.21
CA THR A 129 -6.96 -0.22 7.87
C THR A 129 -8.43 -0.48 7.57
N GLY A 130 -8.82 -0.21 6.33
CA GLY A 130 -10.09 -0.67 5.78
C GLY A 130 -9.99 -2.11 5.26
N PHE A 131 -10.92 -2.51 4.41
CA PHE A 131 -11.03 -3.88 3.92
C PHE A 131 -9.77 -4.37 3.20
N LEU A 132 -9.18 -3.53 2.34
CA LEU A 132 -8.03 -3.90 1.52
C LEU A 132 -6.77 -4.10 2.37
N GLY A 133 -6.46 -3.14 3.26
CA GLY A 133 -5.29 -3.24 4.15
C GLY A 133 -5.41 -4.39 5.13
N THR A 134 -6.61 -4.64 5.67
CA THR A 134 -6.85 -5.75 6.60
C THR A 134 -6.58 -7.11 5.95
N SER A 135 -6.90 -7.28 4.66
CA SER A 135 -6.72 -8.55 3.95
C SER A 135 -5.25 -9.02 3.86
N ILE A 136 -4.31 -8.08 3.85
CA ILE A 136 -2.87 -8.37 3.76
C ILE A 136 -2.12 -8.17 5.07
N LEU A 137 -2.80 -7.68 6.11
CA LEU A 137 -2.19 -7.22 7.36
C LEU A 137 -1.33 -8.31 8.02
N MET A 138 -1.97 -9.39 8.45
CA MET A 138 -1.31 -10.43 9.24
C MET A 138 -0.12 -11.08 8.50
N PRO A 139 -0.27 -11.53 7.24
CA PRO A 139 0.87 -12.06 6.50
C PRO A 139 2.01 -11.05 6.39
N THR A 140 1.70 -9.79 6.07
CA THR A 140 2.72 -8.75 5.91
C THR A 140 3.45 -8.45 7.20
N LEU A 141 2.74 -8.33 8.33
CA LEU A 141 3.37 -8.11 9.64
C LEU A 141 4.29 -9.27 10.02
N THR A 142 3.81 -10.51 9.88
CA THR A 142 4.59 -11.71 10.17
C THR A 142 5.85 -11.83 9.31
N GLU A 143 5.73 -11.63 8.00
CA GLU A 143 6.86 -11.65 7.06
C GLU A 143 7.92 -10.57 7.36
N ASN A 144 7.55 -9.53 8.08
CA ASN A 144 8.44 -8.42 8.45
C ASN A 144 8.82 -8.39 9.94
N GLY A 145 8.62 -9.50 10.68
CA GLY A 145 9.03 -9.64 12.08
C GLY A 145 8.24 -8.77 13.05
N MET A 146 7.00 -8.42 12.72
CA MET A 146 6.07 -7.65 13.55
C MET A 146 5.01 -8.61 14.13
N VAL A 147 5.43 -9.52 15.02
CA VAL A 147 4.59 -10.62 15.56
C VAL A 147 4.22 -10.45 17.02
N ASP A 148 4.66 -9.37 17.65
CA ASP A 148 4.47 -9.08 19.08
C ASP A 148 3.22 -8.23 19.31
#